data_163da9713390f6a9b659eaec474b8ec1
#
_entry.id   163da9713390f6a9b659eaec474b8ec1
#
_cell.length_a   1.000
_cell.length_b   1.000
_cell.length_c   1.000
_cell.angle_alpha   90.00
_cell.angle_beta   90.00
_cell.angle_gamma   90.00
#
_symmetry.space_group_name_H-M   'P 1'
#
loop_
_entity.id
_entity.type
_entity.pdbx_description
1 polymer ?
#
loop_
_entity_poly.entity_id
_entity_poly.type
_entity_poly.pdbx_seq_one_letter_code
_entity_poly.pdbx_strand_id
1 'polypeptide(L)'
;MIPQTEQALLEKAQSIAGLTFGELADELNISVPPDLKRDKGWVGMLLETALGATAGSKAEQDFSHLGIELKTLPINAEGFPLETTFVSIAPLVQNAGVNWENSHVRHKLSKVLWIPIEGSRDIPLRERHIGQPILWRPSTEQEHQLRQDWEELMDYIVLGKLDQITARIGEVMQLRPKGANSKAITKGIGKNGEVIDTLPLGFYLRKEFTAGILNAFLNHKNG
;
A
#
# COMPACT_ATOMS: atom_id res chain seq x y z
N MET A 1 -23.14 -0.94 -4.82
CA MET A 1 -23.63 -0.88 -3.41
C MET A 1 -22.43 -0.95 -2.50
N ILE A 2 -22.39 -0.11 -1.44
CA ILE A 2 -21.29 -0.07 -0.45
C ILE A 2 -21.45 -1.27 0.49
N PRO A 3 -20.42 -2.13 0.67
CA PRO A 3 -20.48 -3.26 1.59
C PRO A 3 -20.53 -2.76 3.05
N GLN A 4 -21.46 -3.31 3.84
CA GLN A 4 -21.69 -2.89 5.23
C GLN A 4 -21.00 -3.78 6.26
N THR A 5 -20.42 -4.89 5.84
CA THR A 5 -19.69 -5.84 6.69
C THR A 5 -18.40 -6.31 6.02
N GLU A 6 -17.45 -6.79 6.79
CA GLU A 6 -16.21 -7.41 6.28
C GLU A 6 -16.55 -8.59 5.35
N GLN A 7 -17.52 -9.40 5.72
CA GLN A 7 -17.95 -10.55 4.94
C GLN A 7 -18.50 -10.12 3.58
N ALA A 8 -19.38 -9.12 3.54
CA ALA A 8 -19.94 -8.60 2.28
C ALA A 8 -18.86 -7.98 1.38
N LEU A 9 -17.85 -7.30 1.97
CA LEU A 9 -16.70 -6.79 1.22
C LEU A 9 -15.87 -7.93 0.63
N LEU A 10 -15.58 -8.96 1.42
CA LEU A 10 -14.79 -10.11 0.97
C LEU A 10 -15.52 -10.89 -0.13
N GLU A 11 -16.79 -11.15 0.02
CA GLU A 11 -17.62 -11.80 -1.02
C GLU A 11 -17.62 -11.00 -2.32
N LYS A 12 -17.77 -9.68 -2.23
CA LYS A 12 -17.70 -8.79 -3.38
C LYS A 12 -16.32 -8.82 -4.04
N ALA A 13 -15.24 -8.81 -3.27
CA ALA A 13 -13.88 -8.94 -3.79
C ALA A 13 -13.64 -10.32 -4.42
N GLN A 14 -14.19 -11.39 -3.85
CA GLN A 14 -14.13 -12.73 -4.44
C GLN A 14 -14.90 -12.83 -5.76
N SER A 15 -15.99 -12.11 -5.92
CA SER A 15 -16.79 -12.15 -7.15
C SER A 15 -16.09 -11.52 -8.36
N ILE A 16 -15.10 -10.64 -8.14
CA ILE A 16 -14.29 -10.05 -9.22
C ILE A 16 -12.95 -10.77 -9.43
N ALA A 17 -12.62 -11.73 -8.58
CA ALA A 17 -11.40 -12.53 -8.74
C ALA A 17 -11.49 -13.42 -9.98
N GLY A 18 -10.43 -13.42 -10.79
CA GLY A 18 -10.36 -14.11 -12.06
C GLY A 18 -10.81 -13.26 -13.25
N LEU A 19 -11.51 -12.13 -13.05
CA LEU A 19 -11.78 -11.19 -14.12
C LEU A 19 -10.48 -10.49 -14.56
N THR A 20 -10.45 -10.11 -15.84
CA THR A 20 -9.42 -9.18 -16.33
C THR A 20 -9.78 -7.74 -15.99
N PHE A 21 -8.79 -6.84 -16.01
CA PHE A 21 -9.08 -5.41 -15.84
C PHE A 21 -10.02 -4.89 -16.92
N GLY A 22 -9.94 -5.45 -18.14
CA GLY A 22 -10.82 -5.09 -19.23
C GLY A 22 -12.27 -5.44 -18.96
N GLU A 23 -12.55 -6.67 -18.54
CA GLU A 23 -13.90 -7.13 -18.20
C GLU A 23 -14.51 -6.29 -17.07
N LEU A 24 -13.75 -6.08 -15.97
CA LEU A 24 -14.22 -5.26 -14.86
C LEU A 24 -14.46 -3.79 -15.26
N ALA A 25 -13.58 -3.22 -16.09
CA ALA A 25 -13.70 -1.85 -16.57
C ALA A 25 -14.94 -1.69 -17.50
N ASP A 26 -15.20 -2.67 -18.35
CA ASP A 26 -16.37 -2.66 -19.22
C ASP A 26 -17.69 -2.74 -18.41
N GLU A 27 -17.75 -3.59 -17.38
CA GLU A 27 -18.90 -3.67 -16.46
C GLU A 27 -19.16 -2.33 -15.75
N LEU A 28 -18.11 -1.58 -15.43
CA LEU A 28 -18.21 -0.31 -14.74
C LEU A 28 -18.30 0.91 -15.68
N ASN A 29 -18.24 0.69 -17.00
CA ASN A 29 -18.15 1.74 -18.02
C ASN A 29 -16.94 2.68 -17.79
N ILE A 30 -15.80 2.12 -17.40
CA ILE A 30 -14.52 2.83 -17.17
C ILE A 30 -13.58 2.53 -18.35
N SER A 31 -12.97 3.57 -18.91
CA SER A 31 -11.97 3.39 -19.96
C SER A 31 -10.66 2.83 -19.42
N VAL A 32 -10.11 1.82 -20.07
CA VAL A 32 -8.77 1.29 -19.75
C VAL A 32 -7.71 2.15 -20.45
N PRO A 33 -6.76 2.74 -19.71
CA PRO A 33 -5.69 3.53 -20.33
C PRO A 33 -4.73 2.63 -21.12
N PRO A 34 -4.03 3.17 -22.12
CA PRO A 34 -3.09 2.38 -22.92
C PRO A 34 -1.90 1.86 -22.10
N ASP A 35 -1.48 2.60 -21.08
CA ASP A 35 -0.44 2.19 -20.13
C ASP A 35 -0.61 2.92 -18.77
N LEU A 36 0.14 2.46 -17.74
CA LEU A 36 0.12 3.05 -16.41
C LEU A 36 1.17 4.14 -16.18
N LYS A 37 1.91 4.58 -17.20
CA LYS A 37 2.98 5.59 -17.02
C LYS A 37 2.40 6.93 -16.57
N ARG A 38 1.26 7.31 -17.14
CA ARG A 38 0.54 8.54 -16.80
C ARG A 38 -0.58 8.30 -15.80
N ASP A 39 -1.13 7.10 -15.76
CA ASP A 39 -2.30 6.71 -14.98
C ASP A 39 -1.94 5.72 -13.85
N LYS A 40 -0.88 6.02 -13.08
CA LYS A 40 -0.32 5.13 -12.04
C LYS A 40 -1.31 4.66 -10.99
N GLY A 41 -2.35 5.44 -10.70
CA GLY A 41 -3.40 5.10 -9.74
C GLY A 41 -4.63 4.38 -10.33
N TRP A 42 -4.65 4.15 -11.65
CA TRP A 42 -5.85 3.67 -12.34
C TRP A 42 -6.35 2.31 -11.82
N VAL A 43 -5.45 1.36 -11.57
CA VAL A 43 -5.84 0.03 -11.06
C VAL A 43 -6.45 0.14 -9.66
N GLY A 44 -5.86 0.94 -8.78
CA GLY A 44 -6.44 1.22 -7.45
C GLY A 44 -7.84 1.81 -7.57
N MET A 45 -7.99 2.86 -8.36
CA MET A 45 -9.28 3.52 -8.60
C MET A 45 -10.33 2.54 -9.18
N LEU A 46 -9.96 1.68 -10.13
CA LEU A 46 -10.86 0.66 -10.69
C LEU A 46 -11.39 -0.28 -9.59
N LEU A 47 -10.51 -0.82 -8.76
CA LEU A 47 -10.87 -1.73 -7.67
C LEU A 47 -11.63 -1.02 -6.54
N GLU A 48 -11.24 0.19 -6.17
CA GLU A 48 -11.98 1.03 -5.21
C GLU A 48 -13.43 1.26 -5.69
N THR A 49 -13.60 1.61 -6.96
CA THR A 49 -14.91 1.81 -7.57
C THR A 49 -15.73 0.51 -7.58
N ALA A 50 -15.11 -0.59 -8.03
CA ALA A 50 -15.74 -1.90 -8.08
C ALA A 50 -16.23 -2.35 -6.70
N LEU A 51 -15.41 -2.17 -5.67
CA LEU A 51 -15.69 -2.62 -4.32
C LEU A 51 -16.54 -1.63 -3.51
N GLY A 52 -16.64 -0.38 -3.95
CA GLY A 52 -17.42 0.65 -3.28
C GLY A 52 -16.69 1.29 -2.10
N ALA A 53 -15.41 1.57 -2.27
CA ALA A 53 -14.62 2.37 -1.34
C ALA A 53 -15.20 3.79 -1.21
N THR A 54 -15.09 4.38 -0.02
CA THR A 54 -15.74 5.66 0.30
C THR A 54 -14.76 6.77 0.66
N ALA A 55 -13.50 6.46 0.95
CA ALA A 55 -12.53 7.45 1.41
C ALA A 55 -12.10 8.44 0.32
N GLY A 56 -12.05 8.03 -0.95
CA GLY A 56 -11.55 8.85 -2.03
C GLY A 56 -10.10 9.30 -1.78
N SER A 57 -9.84 10.61 -1.81
CA SER A 57 -8.50 11.19 -1.56
C SER A 57 -8.21 11.52 -0.09
N LYS A 58 -9.08 11.18 0.84
CA LYS A 58 -8.87 11.45 2.26
C LYS A 58 -7.77 10.56 2.85
N ALA A 59 -7.11 11.04 3.90
CA ALA A 59 -6.08 10.28 4.63
C ALA A 59 -6.68 9.22 5.58
N GLU A 60 -7.76 8.60 5.18
CA GLU A 60 -8.49 7.56 5.90
C GLU A 60 -8.28 6.19 5.22
N GLN A 61 -8.71 5.12 5.85
CA GLN A 61 -8.79 3.80 5.21
C GLN A 61 -9.88 3.79 4.14
N ASP A 62 -9.69 3.04 3.05
CA ASP A 62 -10.58 3.03 1.89
C ASP A 62 -12.02 2.63 2.23
N PHE A 63 -12.17 1.74 3.21
CA PHE A 63 -13.44 1.37 3.83
C PHE A 63 -13.44 1.79 5.30
N SER A 64 -13.45 3.09 5.57
CA SER A 64 -13.27 3.67 6.91
C SER A 64 -14.28 3.14 7.93
N HIS A 65 -15.54 2.89 7.54
CA HIS A 65 -16.58 2.31 8.38
C HIS A 65 -16.33 0.84 8.79
N LEU A 66 -15.46 0.12 8.07
CA LEU A 66 -15.00 -1.23 8.38
C LEU A 66 -13.58 -1.26 8.96
N GLY A 67 -12.89 -0.13 8.93
CA GLY A 67 -11.49 -0.03 9.32
C GLY A 67 -10.56 -0.81 8.38
N ILE A 68 -10.85 -0.86 7.06
CA ILE A 68 -10.11 -1.65 6.07
C ILE A 68 -9.46 -0.75 5.03
N GLU A 69 -8.16 -0.92 4.84
CA GLU A 69 -7.39 -0.36 3.73
C GLU A 69 -7.39 -1.33 2.55
N LEU A 70 -7.48 -0.84 1.32
CA LEU A 70 -7.33 -1.63 0.10
C LEU A 70 -5.92 -1.48 -0.45
N LYS A 71 -5.27 -2.58 -0.77
CA LYS A 71 -3.95 -2.59 -1.42
C LYS A 71 -3.91 -3.57 -2.59
N THR A 72 -3.49 -3.08 -3.75
CA THR A 72 -3.14 -3.95 -4.87
C THR A 72 -1.70 -4.47 -4.70
N LEU A 73 -1.46 -5.69 -5.13
CA LEU A 73 -0.16 -6.33 -5.04
C LEU A 73 0.21 -6.94 -6.40
N PRO A 74 0.93 -6.20 -7.26
CA PRO A 74 1.39 -6.73 -8.53
C PRO A 74 2.36 -7.90 -8.31
N ILE A 75 2.01 -9.07 -8.87
CA ILE A 75 2.78 -10.31 -8.74
C ILE A 75 3.24 -10.80 -10.11
N ASN A 76 4.32 -11.57 -10.11
CA ASN A 76 4.77 -12.33 -11.29
C ASN A 76 4.01 -13.66 -11.41
N ALA A 77 4.37 -14.46 -12.43
CA ALA A 77 3.73 -15.75 -12.68
C ALA A 77 3.93 -16.76 -11.55
N GLU A 78 5.01 -16.63 -10.78
CA GLU A 78 5.33 -17.48 -9.61
C GLU A 78 4.62 -16.99 -8.34
N GLY A 79 3.84 -15.90 -8.42
CA GLY A 79 3.12 -15.34 -7.28
C GLY A 79 3.99 -14.44 -6.38
N PHE A 80 5.18 -14.03 -6.82
CA PHE A 80 6.05 -13.15 -6.03
C PHE A 80 5.78 -11.67 -6.33
N PRO A 81 5.72 -10.79 -5.30
CA PRO A 81 5.52 -9.34 -5.50
C PRO A 81 6.62 -8.70 -6.34
N LEU A 82 6.24 -7.92 -7.33
CA LEU A 82 7.15 -7.26 -8.25
C LEU A 82 7.72 -5.95 -7.71
N GLU A 83 7.02 -5.31 -6.79
CA GLU A 83 7.41 -4.00 -6.25
C GLU A 83 7.12 -3.89 -4.74
N THR A 84 7.75 -2.91 -4.11
CA THR A 84 7.46 -2.53 -2.72
C THR A 84 6.10 -1.84 -2.64
N THR A 85 5.39 -2.00 -1.53
CA THR A 85 4.03 -1.46 -1.37
C THR A 85 4.05 -0.17 -0.56
N PHE A 86 3.56 0.92 -1.15
CA PHE A 86 3.38 2.19 -0.45
C PHE A 86 2.31 2.09 0.64
N VAL A 87 2.61 2.64 1.82
CA VAL A 87 1.70 2.68 2.97
C VAL A 87 1.19 4.09 3.22
N SER A 88 2.06 5.01 3.56
CA SER A 88 1.72 6.40 3.86
C SER A 88 2.91 7.34 3.66
N ILE A 89 2.63 8.63 3.56
CA ILE A 89 3.66 9.68 3.59
C ILE A 89 4.29 9.73 4.99
N ALA A 90 5.61 9.93 5.04
CA ALA A 90 6.34 10.12 6.29
C ALA A 90 6.20 11.56 6.79
N PRO A 91 5.91 11.77 8.09
CA PRO A 91 5.82 13.11 8.68
C PRO A 91 7.24 13.66 8.93
N LEU A 92 7.79 14.40 7.99
CA LEU A 92 9.15 14.96 8.08
C LEU A 92 9.23 16.21 8.97
N VAL A 93 8.09 16.82 9.29
CA VAL A 93 7.92 17.94 10.22
C VAL A 93 6.65 17.73 11.04
N GLN A 94 6.48 18.48 12.13
CA GLN A 94 5.28 18.44 12.98
C GLN A 94 4.99 17.02 13.52
N ASN A 95 6.05 16.28 13.83
CA ASN A 95 5.96 14.90 14.30
C ASN A 95 6.02 14.78 15.84
N ALA A 96 5.93 15.89 16.58
CA ALA A 96 5.87 15.88 18.04
C ALA A 96 4.64 15.11 18.52
N GLY A 97 4.85 14.14 19.42
CA GLY A 97 3.80 13.28 19.96
C GLY A 97 3.32 12.16 19.03
N VAL A 98 3.90 12.03 17.83
CA VAL A 98 3.63 10.89 16.95
C VAL A 98 4.40 9.67 17.49
N ASN A 99 3.66 8.59 17.73
CA ASN A 99 4.18 7.30 18.14
C ASN A 99 3.57 6.19 17.30
N TRP A 100 4.00 4.95 17.48
CA TRP A 100 3.48 3.82 16.72
C TRP A 100 1.96 3.70 16.84
N GLU A 101 1.42 3.82 18.05
CA GLU A 101 0.00 3.64 18.38
C GLU A 101 -0.91 4.59 17.61
N ASN A 102 -0.47 5.83 17.38
CA ASN A 102 -1.24 6.86 16.66
C ASN A 102 -0.73 7.13 15.24
N SER A 103 0.23 6.34 14.74
CA SER A 103 0.80 6.53 13.42
C SER A 103 -0.17 6.18 12.29
N HIS A 104 -0.09 6.92 11.18
CA HIS A 104 -0.82 6.58 9.95
C HIS A 104 -0.44 5.21 9.39
N VAL A 105 0.82 4.78 9.58
CA VAL A 105 1.30 3.46 9.16
C VAL A 105 0.52 2.37 9.87
N ARG A 106 0.48 2.40 11.21
CA ARG A 106 -0.27 1.43 12.00
C ARG A 106 -1.75 1.45 11.67
N HIS A 107 -2.33 2.64 11.57
CA HIS A 107 -3.75 2.79 11.23
C HIS A 107 -4.09 2.11 9.90
N LYS A 108 -3.30 2.37 8.85
CA LYS A 108 -3.53 1.77 7.52
C LYS A 108 -3.23 0.27 7.48
N LEU A 109 -2.25 -0.22 8.23
CA LEU A 109 -1.86 -1.63 8.26
C LEU A 109 -2.62 -2.47 9.30
N SER A 110 -3.48 -1.88 10.11
CA SER A 110 -4.25 -2.60 11.13
C SER A 110 -5.18 -3.67 10.55
N LYS A 111 -5.69 -3.43 9.34
CA LYS A 111 -6.51 -4.38 8.58
C LYS A 111 -6.45 -4.01 7.10
N VAL A 112 -6.00 -4.92 6.26
CA VAL A 112 -5.82 -4.69 4.83
C VAL A 112 -6.51 -5.76 3.99
N LEU A 113 -7.25 -5.31 2.99
CA LEU A 113 -7.72 -6.16 1.91
C LEU A 113 -6.66 -6.12 0.79
N TRP A 114 -5.85 -7.17 0.73
CA TRP A 114 -4.88 -7.35 -0.35
C TRP A 114 -5.54 -7.96 -1.57
N ILE A 115 -5.33 -7.36 -2.73
CA ILE A 115 -5.75 -7.92 -4.01
C ILE A 115 -4.50 -8.13 -4.88
N PRO A 116 -4.02 -9.38 -5.00
CA PRO A 116 -3.00 -9.72 -5.98
C PRO A 116 -3.49 -9.43 -7.39
N ILE A 117 -2.61 -8.93 -8.24
CA ILE A 117 -2.92 -8.63 -9.64
C ILE A 117 -1.77 -9.08 -10.53
N GLU A 118 -2.04 -9.50 -11.75
CA GLU A 118 -0.98 -9.75 -12.72
C GLU A 118 -0.19 -8.48 -13.00
N GLY A 119 1.11 -8.51 -12.70
CA GLY A 119 1.99 -7.35 -12.77
C GLY A 119 2.93 -7.38 -13.98
N SER A 120 3.01 -8.47 -14.76
CA SER A 120 3.89 -8.58 -15.91
C SER A 120 3.61 -7.49 -16.96
N ARG A 121 4.66 -6.82 -17.40
CA ARG A 121 4.54 -5.77 -18.44
C ARG A 121 4.32 -6.33 -19.83
N ASP A 122 4.58 -7.61 -20.02
CA ASP A 122 4.38 -8.32 -21.29
C ASP A 122 2.90 -8.63 -21.55
N ILE A 123 2.07 -8.58 -20.48
CA ILE A 123 0.63 -8.74 -20.60
C ILE A 123 0.00 -7.35 -20.78
N PRO A 124 -0.78 -7.12 -21.85
CA PRO A 124 -1.53 -5.88 -22.02
C PRO A 124 -2.38 -5.55 -20.80
N LEU A 125 -2.44 -4.27 -20.40
CA LEU A 125 -3.11 -3.87 -19.16
C LEU A 125 -4.54 -4.41 -19.07
N ARG A 126 -5.28 -4.38 -20.18
CA ARG A 126 -6.66 -4.84 -20.29
C ARG A 126 -6.83 -6.35 -20.03
N GLU A 127 -5.78 -7.13 -20.31
CA GLU A 127 -5.78 -8.61 -20.21
C GLU A 127 -5.27 -9.14 -18.87
N ARG A 128 -4.76 -8.26 -17.99
CA ARG A 128 -4.25 -8.66 -16.68
C ARG A 128 -5.38 -9.05 -15.75
N HIS A 129 -5.18 -10.17 -15.05
CA HIS A 129 -6.17 -10.73 -14.14
C HIS A 129 -6.07 -10.20 -12.72
N ILE A 130 -7.21 -10.20 -12.06
CA ILE A 130 -7.39 -9.93 -10.64
C ILE A 130 -7.31 -11.25 -9.89
N GLY A 131 -6.43 -11.34 -8.90
CA GLY A 131 -6.27 -12.52 -8.07
C GLY A 131 -7.27 -12.62 -6.92
N GLN A 132 -7.14 -13.70 -6.14
CA GLN A 132 -7.98 -13.93 -4.95
C GLN A 132 -7.70 -12.90 -3.86
N PRO A 133 -8.72 -12.26 -3.28
CA PRO A 133 -8.54 -11.30 -2.20
C PRO A 133 -8.10 -11.98 -0.92
N ILE A 134 -7.30 -11.27 -0.13
CA ILE A 134 -6.81 -11.71 1.18
C ILE A 134 -7.13 -10.63 2.20
N LEU A 135 -8.06 -10.91 3.11
CA LEU A 135 -8.28 -10.04 4.27
C LEU A 135 -7.25 -10.40 5.34
N TRP A 136 -6.35 -9.46 5.61
CA TRP A 136 -5.20 -9.65 6.48
C TRP A 136 -5.22 -8.68 7.66
N ARG A 137 -4.75 -9.17 8.80
CA ARG A 137 -4.37 -8.40 9.97
C ARG A 137 -2.98 -8.84 10.39
N PRO A 138 -2.11 -7.94 10.85
CA PRO A 138 -0.79 -8.35 11.31
C PRO A 138 -0.91 -9.30 12.50
N SER A 139 -0.10 -10.36 12.51
CA SER A 139 0.13 -11.13 13.73
C SER A 139 0.88 -10.27 14.74
N THR A 140 0.93 -10.72 16.01
CA THR A 140 1.71 -10.03 17.06
C THR A 140 3.18 -9.85 16.64
N GLU A 141 3.77 -10.85 16.00
CA GLU A 141 5.14 -10.81 15.52
C GLU A 141 5.31 -9.81 14.37
N GLN A 142 4.39 -9.83 13.39
CA GLN A 142 4.40 -8.89 12.28
C GLN A 142 4.20 -7.44 12.75
N GLU A 143 3.30 -7.20 13.72
CA GLU A 143 3.12 -5.87 14.29
C GLU A 143 4.37 -5.41 15.03
N HIS A 144 5.06 -6.30 15.74
CA HIS A 144 6.33 -5.99 16.41
C HIS A 144 7.42 -5.61 15.40
N GLN A 145 7.59 -6.36 14.31
CA GLN A 145 8.55 -6.06 13.25
C GLN A 145 8.24 -4.72 12.56
N LEU A 146 6.97 -4.48 12.22
CA LEU A 146 6.52 -3.22 11.63
C LEU A 146 6.79 -2.03 12.55
N ARG A 147 6.54 -2.20 13.85
CA ARG A 147 6.81 -1.18 14.87
C ARG A 147 8.29 -0.88 14.97
N GLN A 148 9.14 -1.89 15.08
CA GLN A 148 10.59 -1.71 15.18
C GLN A 148 11.15 -0.90 14.00
N ASP A 149 10.79 -1.28 12.78
CA ASP A 149 11.24 -0.56 11.59
C ASP A 149 10.70 0.88 11.56
N TRP A 150 9.44 1.07 11.93
CA TRP A 150 8.83 2.39 11.96
C TRP A 150 9.51 3.30 12.98
N GLU A 151 9.78 2.80 14.19
CA GLU A 151 10.47 3.55 15.25
C GLU A 151 11.90 3.92 14.82
N GLU A 152 12.66 2.97 14.25
CA GLU A 152 14.00 3.23 13.72
C GLU A 152 13.98 4.31 12.63
N LEU A 153 13.07 4.20 11.65
CA LEU A 153 12.95 5.15 10.55
C LEU A 153 12.53 6.55 11.04
N MET A 154 11.63 6.61 12.03
CA MET A 154 11.22 7.88 12.64
C MET A 154 12.35 8.53 13.43
N ASP A 155 13.24 7.76 14.08
CA ASP A 155 14.42 8.28 14.75
C ASP A 155 15.34 9.02 13.78
N TYR A 156 15.58 8.49 12.58
CA TYR A 156 16.32 9.21 11.53
C TYR A 156 15.66 10.54 11.16
N ILE A 157 14.33 10.56 11.04
CA ILE A 157 13.58 11.77 10.71
C ILE A 157 13.69 12.81 11.84
N VAL A 158 13.39 12.40 13.07
CA VAL A 158 13.35 13.29 14.24
C VAL A 158 14.74 13.84 14.56
N LEU A 159 15.79 13.06 14.38
CA LEU A 159 17.18 13.47 14.60
C LEU A 159 17.80 14.27 13.44
N GLY A 160 17.01 14.61 12.41
CA GLY A 160 17.48 15.38 11.26
C GLY A 160 18.51 14.65 10.39
N LYS A 161 18.48 13.31 10.39
CA LYS A 161 19.42 12.45 9.65
C LYS A 161 18.86 11.99 8.31
N LEU A 162 18.11 12.83 7.62
CA LEU A 162 17.42 12.50 6.37
C LEU A 162 18.41 12.07 5.26
N ASP A 163 19.61 12.63 5.25
CA ASP A 163 20.70 12.32 4.33
C ASP A 163 21.31 10.92 4.53
N GLN A 164 21.08 10.31 5.70
CA GLN A 164 21.55 8.97 6.03
C GLN A 164 20.51 7.88 5.72
N ILE A 165 19.28 8.27 5.40
CA ILE A 165 18.22 7.32 5.08
C ILE A 165 18.50 6.66 3.73
N THR A 166 18.62 5.35 3.75
CA THR A 166 18.78 4.52 2.55
C THR A 166 17.69 3.46 2.49
N ALA A 167 17.42 2.92 1.29
CA ALA A 167 16.48 1.81 1.13
C ALA A 167 16.92 0.50 1.81
N ARG A 168 18.05 0.47 2.49
CA ARG A 168 18.58 -0.70 3.22
C ARG A 168 18.15 -0.72 4.69
N ILE A 169 17.74 0.44 5.24
CA ILE A 169 17.27 0.54 6.63
C ILE A 169 15.90 -0.09 6.75
N GLY A 170 15.67 -0.81 7.84
CA GLY A 170 14.47 -1.59 8.12
C GLY A 170 14.47 -2.98 7.46
N GLU A 171 13.84 -3.96 8.10
CA GLU A 171 13.77 -5.35 7.65
C GLU A 171 12.52 -5.63 6.81
N VAL A 172 11.37 -5.12 7.24
CA VAL A 172 10.06 -5.34 6.60
C VAL A 172 9.50 -4.08 5.95
N MET A 173 9.98 -2.91 6.39
CA MET A 173 9.55 -1.60 5.91
C MET A 173 10.75 -0.70 5.65
N GLN A 174 10.62 0.25 4.73
CA GLN A 174 11.68 1.20 4.35
C GLN A 174 11.09 2.56 4.02
N LEU A 175 11.92 3.60 4.08
CA LEU A 175 11.60 4.92 3.52
C LEU A 175 12.14 5.05 2.09
N ARG A 176 11.31 5.63 1.22
CA ARG A 176 11.68 5.94 -0.17
C ARG A 176 11.13 7.29 -0.58
N PRO A 177 11.77 7.99 -1.55
CA PRO A 177 11.19 9.20 -2.14
C PRO A 177 9.78 8.94 -2.68
N LYS A 178 8.84 9.80 -2.31
CA LYS A 178 7.43 9.76 -2.72
C LYS A 178 6.97 11.13 -3.18
N GLY A 179 7.28 11.48 -4.40
CA GLY A 179 6.84 12.71 -5.04
C GLY A 179 6.29 12.45 -6.44
N ALA A 180 5.57 13.42 -6.99
CA ALA A 180 5.07 13.35 -8.36
C ALA A 180 6.22 13.23 -9.37
N ASN A 181 7.36 13.83 -9.04
CA ASN A 181 8.61 13.79 -9.81
C ASN A 181 9.81 14.07 -8.89
N SER A 182 11.02 14.00 -9.44
CA SER A 182 12.28 14.26 -8.72
C SER A 182 12.47 15.72 -8.24
N LYS A 183 11.60 16.64 -8.65
CA LYS A 183 11.60 18.04 -8.23
C LYS A 183 10.57 18.35 -7.14
N ALA A 184 9.79 17.35 -6.70
CA ALA A 184 8.88 17.52 -5.59
C ALA A 184 9.65 17.90 -4.33
N ILE A 185 9.26 19.00 -3.68
CA ILE A 185 9.94 19.54 -2.48
C ILE A 185 8.91 19.61 -1.35
N THR A 186 9.34 19.23 -0.17
CA THR A 186 8.62 19.40 1.09
C THR A 186 9.57 19.91 2.18
N LYS A 187 9.04 20.22 3.35
CA LYS A 187 9.84 20.61 4.51
C LYS A 187 10.24 19.38 5.34
N GLY A 188 11.44 19.39 5.84
CA GLY A 188 11.98 18.40 6.76
C GLY A 188 12.81 19.04 7.85
N ILE A 189 13.28 18.25 8.82
CA ILE A 189 14.20 18.70 9.88
C ILE A 189 15.61 18.37 9.46
N GLY A 190 16.48 19.35 9.51
CA GLY A 190 17.91 19.25 9.25
C GLY A 190 18.70 18.84 10.50
N LYS A 191 19.99 18.62 10.30
CA LYS A 191 20.90 18.06 11.30
C LYS A 191 21.03 18.87 12.61
N ASN A 192 20.80 20.18 12.54
CA ASN A 192 20.84 21.07 13.69
C ASN A 192 19.43 21.48 14.18
N GLY A 193 18.38 20.77 13.74
CA GLY A 193 17.00 21.06 14.10
C GLY A 193 16.33 22.17 13.24
N GLU A 194 17.02 22.70 12.26
CA GLU A 194 16.51 23.70 11.33
C GLU A 194 15.52 23.09 10.33
N VAL A 195 14.58 23.87 9.82
CA VAL A 195 13.68 23.45 8.74
C VAL A 195 14.41 23.58 7.40
N ILE A 196 14.50 22.48 6.68
CA ILE A 196 15.14 22.39 5.36
C ILE A 196 14.15 21.98 4.27
N ASP A 197 14.51 22.28 3.03
CA ASP A 197 13.83 21.71 1.86
C ASP A 197 14.39 20.33 1.54
N THR A 198 13.50 19.36 1.34
CA THR A 198 13.87 17.97 1.07
C THR A 198 12.84 17.31 0.15
N LEU A 199 13.16 16.11 -0.33
CA LEU A 199 12.19 15.28 -1.05
C LEU A 199 11.15 14.72 -0.07
N PRO A 200 9.87 14.65 -0.46
CA PRO A 200 8.88 13.90 0.32
C PRO A 200 9.26 12.43 0.36
N LEU A 201 9.15 11.84 1.54
CA LEU A 201 9.38 10.41 1.78
C LEU A 201 8.07 9.70 2.11
N GLY A 202 8.01 8.43 1.78
CA GLY A 202 6.92 7.54 2.15
C GLY A 202 7.44 6.26 2.76
N PHE A 203 6.62 5.66 3.62
CA PHE A 203 6.83 4.31 4.14
C PHE A 203 6.36 3.29 3.11
N TYR A 204 7.18 2.27 2.87
CA TYR A 204 6.91 1.18 1.94
C TYR A 204 7.20 -0.16 2.59
N LEU A 205 6.30 -1.13 2.43
CA LEU A 205 6.58 -2.52 2.78
C LEU A 205 7.52 -3.14 1.75
N ARG A 206 8.44 -3.96 2.22
CA ARG A 206 9.34 -4.74 1.37
C ARG A 206 8.60 -5.89 0.70
N LYS A 207 9.09 -6.31 -0.46
CA LYS A 207 8.48 -7.40 -1.25
C LYS A 207 8.46 -8.72 -0.49
N GLU A 208 9.49 -8.98 0.29
CA GLU A 208 9.64 -10.19 1.09
C GLU A 208 8.55 -10.28 2.18
N PHE A 209 8.19 -9.15 2.80
CA PHE A 209 7.10 -9.10 3.78
C PHE A 209 5.74 -9.38 3.13
N THR A 210 5.44 -8.74 2.01
CA THR A 210 4.17 -8.99 1.29
C THR A 210 4.13 -10.38 0.65
N ALA A 211 5.26 -10.93 0.22
CA ALA A 211 5.37 -12.33 -0.20
C ALA A 211 5.03 -13.31 0.94
N GLY A 212 5.47 -13.00 2.16
CA GLY A 212 5.11 -13.78 3.36
C GLY A 212 3.60 -13.82 3.61
N ILE A 213 2.90 -12.69 3.41
CA ILE A 213 1.43 -12.63 3.52
C ILE A 213 0.77 -13.55 2.48
N LEU A 214 1.20 -13.48 1.21
CA LEU A 214 0.67 -14.34 0.14
C LEU A 214 0.91 -15.82 0.42
N ASN A 215 2.12 -16.19 0.82
CA ASN A 215 2.49 -17.57 1.10
C ASN A 215 1.69 -18.15 2.27
N ALA A 216 1.49 -17.39 3.34
CA ALA A 216 0.67 -17.82 4.47
C ALA A 216 -0.77 -18.11 4.04
N PHE A 217 -1.35 -17.28 3.19
CA PHE A 217 -2.70 -17.48 2.66
C PHE A 217 -2.81 -18.75 1.78
N LEU A 218 -1.83 -18.97 0.90
CA LEU A 218 -1.81 -20.14 0.01
C LEU A 218 -1.65 -21.44 0.81
N ASN A 219 -0.83 -21.45 1.85
CA ASN A 219 -0.63 -22.62 2.70
C ASN A 219 -1.89 -22.97 3.50
N HIS A 220 -2.67 -21.99 3.95
CA HIS A 220 -3.94 -22.25 4.64
C HIS A 220 -5.05 -22.80 3.74
N LYS A 221 -4.98 -22.63 2.42
CA LYS A 221 -5.95 -23.19 1.48
C LYS A 221 -5.65 -24.63 1.08
N ASN A 222 -4.41 -25.08 1.25
CA ASN A 222 -3.94 -26.40 0.82
C ASN A 222 -3.84 -27.42 1.99
N GLY A 223 -4.16 -27.04 3.22
CA GLY A 223 -4.26 -27.89 4.42
C GLY A 223 -5.71 -28.00 4.89
#